data_33b47167d98ad928742d215aa2cdc396
#
_entry.id   33b47167d98ad928742d215aa2cdc396
#
_cell.length_a   1.000
_cell.length_b   1.000
_cell.length_c   1.000
_cell.angle_alpha   90.00
_cell.angle_beta   90.00
_cell.angle_gamma   90.00
#
_symmetry.space_group_name_H-M   'P 1'
#
loop_
_entity.id
_entity.type
_entity.pdbx_description
1 polymer ?
#
loop_
_entity_poly.entity_id
_entity_poly.type
_entity_poly.pdbx_seq_one_letter_code
_entity_poly.pdbx_strand_id
1 'polypeptide(L)'
;MTFLRSVTLATVAVAVALACMLMPARGLAVTEHATLEASFSPDGLGTPTTITFGFHLATSEGAAPPPLTSLDLKMPAGMNYTTTTLGLAICQPAALLARGLAGCPPNSRLGFGSAYVEVPFGTGAGREIPEVQAVAGPSPNGNLTVLFYANGLSPVSAQLTFAGEVLPASGRFGSQLATIVPLVTSVPGGPDVSIVRVTSTIGPSHLTYYKHAHGQLVPFHPRGVSVPERCPHGGFPFAADFSFQDGTSTSASTTVSCPPRRRR
;
A
#
# COMPACT_ATOMS: atom_id res chain seq x y z
N MET A 1 2.68 31.51 -69.35
CA MET A 1 3.35 30.45 -68.52
C MET A 1 3.59 30.87 -67.04
N THR A 2 3.00 31.93 -66.56
CA THR A 2 3.25 32.51 -65.22
C THR A 2 2.16 32.20 -64.18
N PHE A 3 0.98 31.71 -64.60
CA PHE A 3 -0.12 31.40 -63.64
C PHE A 3 -0.06 30.03 -62.96
N LEU A 4 0.68 29.06 -63.55
CA LEU A 4 0.76 27.69 -62.94
C LEU A 4 1.76 27.61 -61.79
N ARG A 5 2.73 28.53 -61.68
CA ARG A 5 3.73 28.48 -60.59
C ARG A 5 3.25 29.04 -59.26
N SER A 6 2.25 29.91 -59.26
CA SER A 6 1.72 30.53 -58.03
C SER A 6 0.78 29.60 -57.25
N VAL A 7 0.09 28.67 -57.93
CA VAL A 7 -0.87 27.77 -57.28
C VAL A 7 -0.17 26.65 -56.55
N THR A 8 0.99 26.17 -57.04
CA THR A 8 1.76 25.10 -56.39
C THR A 8 2.47 25.54 -55.09
N LEU A 9 2.88 26.79 -54.98
CA LEU A 9 3.49 27.34 -53.78
C LEU A 9 2.47 27.56 -52.65
N ALA A 10 1.25 27.94 -52.95
CA ALA A 10 0.20 28.15 -51.96
C ALA A 10 -0.29 26.82 -51.34
N THR A 11 -0.38 25.74 -52.14
CA THR A 11 -0.79 24.41 -51.64
C THR A 11 0.26 23.74 -50.75
N VAL A 12 1.55 23.94 -51.01
CA VAL A 12 2.61 23.41 -50.16
C VAL A 12 2.67 24.13 -48.79
N ALA A 13 2.46 25.46 -48.79
CA ALA A 13 2.44 26.22 -47.54
C ALA A 13 1.28 25.84 -46.61
N VAL A 14 0.09 25.56 -47.16
CA VAL A 14 -1.08 25.11 -46.37
C VAL A 14 -0.89 23.69 -45.84
N ALA A 15 -0.26 22.79 -46.60
CA ALA A 15 0.02 21.42 -46.14
C ALA A 15 1.05 21.38 -45.00
N VAL A 16 2.07 22.24 -45.04
CA VAL A 16 3.08 22.34 -43.97
C VAL A 16 2.46 22.96 -42.70
N ALA A 17 1.59 23.97 -42.82
CA ALA A 17 0.91 24.54 -41.66
C ALA A 17 -0.05 23.56 -40.99
N LEU A 18 -0.75 22.71 -41.76
CA LEU A 18 -1.66 21.69 -41.22
C LEU A 18 -0.89 20.54 -40.51
N ALA A 19 0.30 20.18 -40.99
CA ALA A 19 1.15 19.15 -40.36
C ALA A 19 1.74 19.61 -39.03
N CYS A 20 1.98 20.91 -38.83
CA CYS A 20 2.45 21.44 -37.53
C CYS A 20 1.35 21.48 -36.45
N MET A 21 0.07 21.51 -36.79
CA MET A 21 -1.04 21.50 -35.85
C MET A 21 -1.38 20.09 -35.33
N LEU A 22 -0.84 19.03 -35.93
CA LEU A 22 -1.07 17.64 -35.57
C LEU A 22 0.07 17.05 -34.70
N MET A 23 1.07 17.83 -34.29
CA MET A 23 2.03 17.36 -33.32
C MET A 23 1.34 17.31 -31.96
N PRO A 24 1.15 16.11 -31.37
CA PRO A 24 0.65 16.03 -30.02
C PRO A 24 1.63 16.81 -29.15
N ALA A 25 1.12 17.75 -28.36
CA ALA A 25 1.90 18.39 -27.31
C ALA A 25 2.46 17.26 -26.43
N ARG A 26 3.77 17.02 -26.50
CA ARG A 26 4.44 16.16 -25.53
C ARG A 26 4.33 16.86 -24.19
N GLY A 27 3.25 16.60 -23.46
CA GLY A 27 3.19 16.92 -22.05
C GLY A 27 4.44 16.30 -21.40
N LEU A 28 5.18 17.06 -20.63
CA LEU A 28 6.25 16.52 -19.80
C LEU A 28 5.56 15.49 -18.91
N ALA A 29 5.92 14.21 -19.06
CA ALA A 29 5.39 13.17 -18.19
C ALA A 29 5.88 13.46 -16.77
N VAL A 30 4.94 13.77 -15.89
CA VAL A 30 5.24 13.87 -14.45
C VAL A 30 5.66 12.48 -13.99
N THR A 31 6.84 12.39 -13.38
CA THR A 31 7.38 11.10 -12.90
C THR A 31 7.07 10.96 -11.43
N GLU A 32 6.40 9.89 -11.08
CA GLU A 32 6.13 9.53 -9.68
C GLU A 32 7.38 8.91 -9.05
N HIS A 33 7.67 9.34 -7.83
CA HIS A 33 8.74 8.81 -7.00
C HIS A 33 8.17 8.12 -5.78
N ALA A 34 8.72 6.96 -5.46
CA ALA A 34 8.38 6.22 -4.27
C ALA A 34 9.61 5.91 -3.42
N THR A 35 9.47 5.99 -2.10
CA THR A 35 10.43 5.44 -1.14
C THR A 35 9.74 4.38 -0.30
N LEU A 36 10.49 3.37 0.12
CA LEU A 36 10.01 2.28 0.96
C LEU A 36 10.93 2.11 2.16
N GLU A 37 10.36 1.99 3.34
CA GLU A 37 11.05 1.70 4.58
C GLU A 37 10.49 0.41 5.18
N ALA A 38 11.37 -0.41 5.77
CA ALA A 38 10.98 -1.62 6.48
C ALA A 38 11.92 -1.89 7.64
N SER A 39 11.40 -2.50 8.72
CA SER A 39 12.20 -2.94 9.85
C SER A 39 11.53 -4.10 10.58
N PHE A 40 12.34 -4.86 11.34
CA PHE A 40 11.90 -5.92 12.26
C PHE A 40 12.17 -5.53 13.70
N SER A 41 11.23 -5.80 14.58
CA SER A 41 11.41 -5.60 16.04
C SER A 41 10.72 -6.72 16.84
N PRO A 42 11.52 -7.61 17.51
CA PRO A 42 12.97 -7.79 17.39
C PRO A 42 13.41 -8.34 16.04
N ASP A 43 14.70 -8.21 15.72
CA ASP A 43 15.29 -8.61 14.44
C ASP A 43 15.96 -10.01 14.43
N GLY A 44 15.82 -10.78 15.53
CA GLY A 44 16.45 -12.08 15.68
C GLY A 44 16.00 -13.11 14.65
N LEU A 45 16.96 -13.83 14.01
CA LEU A 45 16.65 -14.88 13.04
C LEU A 45 15.75 -15.96 13.61
N GLY A 46 14.72 -16.37 12.87
CA GLY A 46 13.74 -17.39 13.28
C GLY A 46 12.87 -16.98 14.46
N THR A 47 12.96 -15.76 14.95
CA THR A 47 12.18 -15.29 16.11
C THR A 47 10.89 -14.58 15.67
N PRO A 48 9.85 -14.62 16.50
CA PRO A 48 8.67 -13.77 16.31
C PRO A 48 9.07 -12.29 16.26
N THR A 49 8.47 -11.56 15.34
CA THR A 49 8.77 -10.16 15.13
C THR A 49 7.52 -9.35 14.83
N THR A 50 7.63 -8.06 14.97
CA THR A 50 6.74 -7.07 14.42
C THR A 50 7.44 -6.41 13.23
N ILE A 51 6.72 -6.28 12.13
CA ILE A 51 7.20 -5.58 10.95
C ILE A 51 6.63 -4.15 11.01
N THR A 52 7.52 -3.18 10.94
CA THR A 52 7.12 -1.81 10.60
C THR A 52 7.50 -1.57 9.16
N PHE A 53 6.57 -1.11 8.35
CA PHE A 53 6.85 -0.66 7.00
C PHE A 53 6.16 0.68 6.73
N GLY A 54 6.77 1.45 5.85
CA GLY A 54 6.21 2.71 5.40
C GLY A 54 6.60 2.99 3.96
N PHE A 55 5.81 3.79 3.29
CA PHE A 55 6.17 4.34 1.99
C PHE A 55 5.80 5.82 1.91
N HIS A 56 6.51 6.52 1.04
CA HIS A 56 6.19 7.90 0.67
C HIS A 56 6.17 8.01 -0.84
N LEU A 57 5.12 8.63 -1.36
CA LEU A 57 4.87 8.87 -2.77
C LEU A 57 4.92 10.39 -3.02
N ALA A 58 5.59 10.80 -4.08
CA ALA A 58 5.69 12.20 -4.50
C ALA A 58 5.81 12.27 -6.02
N THR A 59 5.48 13.41 -6.59
CA THR A 59 5.81 13.72 -7.98
C THR A 59 7.15 14.44 -8.07
N SER A 60 7.76 14.46 -9.26
CA SER A 60 8.99 15.22 -9.54
C SER A 60 8.83 16.72 -9.30
N GLU A 61 7.62 17.23 -9.33
CA GLU A 61 7.29 18.64 -9.10
C GLU A 61 6.94 18.96 -7.64
N GLY A 62 6.95 17.95 -6.75
CA GLY A 62 6.59 18.10 -5.35
C GLY A 62 5.09 18.25 -5.08
N ALA A 63 4.25 18.05 -6.10
CA ALA A 63 2.80 17.96 -5.95
C ALA A 63 2.39 16.59 -5.38
N ALA A 64 1.14 16.49 -4.90
CA ALA A 64 0.56 15.20 -4.54
C ALA A 64 0.57 14.23 -5.74
N PRO A 65 0.86 12.94 -5.53
CA PRO A 65 0.80 11.95 -6.59
C PRO A 65 -0.66 11.75 -7.04
N PRO A 66 -0.89 11.16 -8.22
CA PRO A 66 -2.22 10.71 -8.59
C PRO A 66 -2.79 9.73 -7.56
N PRO A 67 -4.12 9.58 -7.43
CA PRO A 67 -4.74 8.62 -6.54
C PRO A 67 -4.24 7.19 -6.75
N LEU A 68 -3.83 6.52 -5.68
CA LEU A 68 -3.31 5.16 -5.70
C LEU A 68 -4.46 4.17 -5.93
N THR A 69 -4.32 3.25 -6.90
CA THR A 69 -5.31 2.22 -7.23
C THR A 69 -4.88 0.82 -6.83
N SER A 70 -3.57 0.55 -6.77
CA SER A 70 -3.06 -0.73 -6.29
C SER A 70 -1.69 -0.61 -5.63
N LEU A 71 -1.43 -1.55 -4.72
CA LEU A 71 -0.16 -1.73 -4.04
C LEU A 71 0.16 -3.23 -3.98
N ASP A 72 1.33 -3.61 -4.51
CA ASP A 72 1.91 -4.94 -4.36
C ASP A 72 3.17 -4.85 -3.50
N LEU A 73 3.08 -5.23 -2.22
CA LEU A 73 4.22 -5.25 -1.30
C LEU A 73 4.85 -6.64 -1.26
N LYS A 74 6.07 -6.77 -1.76
CA LYS A 74 6.86 -8.00 -1.79
C LYS A 74 7.74 -8.09 -0.56
N MET A 75 7.73 -9.27 0.08
CA MET A 75 8.39 -9.54 1.35
C MET A 75 9.43 -10.65 1.20
N PRO A 76 10.48 -10.67 2.06
CA PRO A 76 11.60 -11.59 1.95
C PRO A 76 11.18 -13.08 1.95
N ALA A 77 11.90 -13.90 1.20
CA ALA A 77 11.73 -15.35 1.26
C ALA A 77 12.04 -15.88 2.67
N GLY A 78 11.28 -16.90 3.09
CA GLY A 78 11.45 -17.53 4.40
C GLY A 78 10.79 -16.81 5.57
N MET A 79 10.06 -15.72 5.35
CA MET A 79 9.14 -15.18 6.35
C MET A 79 8.02 -16.19 6.60
N ASN A 80 7.70 -16.40 7.87
CA ASN A 80 6.64 -17.30 8.27
C ASN A 80 5.44 -16.49 8.79
N TYR A 81 4.29 -16.73 8.20
CA TYR A 81 2.99 -16.18 8.61
C TYR A 81 2.14 -17.29 9.19
N THR A 82 2.33 -17.57 10.47
CA THR A 82 1.62 -18.70 11.11
C THR A 82 0.23 -18.26 11.52
N THR A 83 -0.72 -18.40 10.62
CA THR A 83 -2.14 -18.07 10.86
C THR A 83 -2.71 -18.84 12.08
N THR A 84 -2.32 -20.09 12.28
CA THR A 84 -2.74 -20.91 13.42
C THR A 84 -2.15 -20.44 14.75
N THR A 85 -0.93 -19.93 14.78
CA THR A 85 -0.32 -19.39 16.01
C THR A 85 -0.70 -17.95 16.28
N LEU A 86 -1.31 -17.27 15.31
CA LEU A 86 -1.95 -15.98 15.53
C LEU A 86 -3.25 -16.12 16.36
N GLY A 87 -3.74 -17.36 16.57
CA GLY A 87 -5.01 -17.57 17.28
C GLY A 87 -6.17 -16.85 16.60
N LEU A 88 -6.11 -16.77 15.29
CA LEU A 88 -6.90 -15.85 14.51
C LEU A 88 -8.38 -16.15 14.55
N ALA A 89 -9.11 -15.16 15.02
CA ALA A 89 -10.49 -14.99 14.66
C ALA A 89 -10.57 -14.21 13.33
N ILE A 90 -11.58 -14.50 12.54
CA ILE A 90 -11.82 -13.82 11.26
C ILE A 90 -12.82 -12.69 11.48
N CYS A 91 -12.49 -11.50 11.03
CA CYS A 91 -13.42 -10.38 10.96
C CYS A 91 -14.18 -10.42 9.63
N GLN A 92 -15.50 -10.26 9.69
CA GLN A 92 -16.33 -10.18 8.49
C GLN A 92 -16.30 -8.74 7.95
N PRO A 93 -16.11 -8.52 6.63
CA PRO A 93 -16.07 -7.19 6.02
C PRO A 93 -17.29 -6.32 6.35
N ALA A 94 -18.48 -6.90 6.31
CA ALA A 94 -19.72 -6.19 6.65
C ALA A 94 -19.77 -5.73 8.11
N ALA A 95 -19.25 -6.52 9.04
CA ALA A 95 -19.19 -6.16 10.46
C ALA A 95 -18.15 -5.06 10.72
N LEU A 96 -17.01 -5.13 10.01
CA LEU A 96 -15.96 -4.12 10.06
C LEU A 96 -16.48 -2.77 9.51
N LEU A 97 -17.14 -2.77 8.36
CA LEU A 97 -17.70 -1.57 7.76
C LEU A 97 -18.79 -0.94 8.64
N ALA A 98 -19.69 -1.76 9.19
CA ALA A 98 -20.83 -1.25 9.97
C ALA A 98 -20.47 -0.73 11.37
N ARG A 99 -19.42 -1.27 12.00
CA ARG A 99 -19.10 -0.99 13.42
C ARG A 99 -17.61 -0.71 13.67
N GLY A 100 -16.82 -0.57 12.61
CA GLY A 100 -15.38 -0.47 12.74
C GLY A 100 -14.77 -1.65 13.48
N LEU A 101 -13.67 -1.45 14.19
CA LEU A 101 -13.00 -2.50 14.97
C LEU A 101 -13.88 -3.12 16.06
N ALA A 102 -14.90 -2.41 16.55
CA ALA A 102 -15.83 -2.96 17.53
C ALA A 102 -16.70 -4.08 16.94
N GLY A 103 -16.82 -4.16 15.62
CA GLY A 103 -17.49 -5.24 14.91
C GLY A 103 -16.65 -6.51 14.74
N CYS A 104 -15.36 -6.45 15.08
CA CYS A 104 -14.43 -7.55 14.87
C CYS A 104 -14.03 -8.22 16.17
N PRO A 105 -13.81 -9.54 16.17
CA PRO A 105 -13.22 -10.21 17.31
C PRO A 105 -11.83 -9.60 17.66
N PRO A 106 -11.46 -9.43 18.93
CA PRO A 106 -10.14 -8.90 19.31
C PRO A 106 -8.96 -9.65 18.69
N ASN A 107 -9.09 -10.98 18.59
CA ASN A 107 -8.07 -11.85 18.00
C ASN A 107 -7.97 -11.78 16.48
N SER A 108 -8.78 -10.96 15.80
CA SER A 108 -8.62 -10.72 14.36
C SER A 108 -7.61 -9.63 14.04
N ARG A 109 -7.19 -8.84 15.01
CA ARG A 109 -6.27 -7.73 14.79
C ARG A 109 -4.90 -8.22 14.37
N LEU A 110 -4.36 -7.64 13.29
CA LEU A 110 -3.03 -7.94 12.74
C LEU A 110 -2.05 -6.77 12.93
N GLY A 111 -2.56 -5.55 12.96
CA GLY A 111 -1.74 -4.37 13.06
C GLY A 111 -2.52 -3.08 12.95
N PHE A 112 -1.79 -1.99 12.93
CA PHE A 112 -2.33 -0.64 12.85
C PHE A 112 -1.32 0.28 12.15
N GLY A 113 -1.78 1.46 11.77
CA GLY A 113 -0.96 2.46 11.11
C GLY A 113 -1.72 3.75 10.89
N SER A 114 -1.16 4.58 10.05
CA SER A 114 -1.78 5.81 9.56
C SER A 114 -1.42 6.06 8.11
N ALA A 115 -2.29 6.74 7.40
CA ALA A 115 -2.00 7.29 6.09
C ALA A 115 -1.99 8.82 6.19
N TYR A 116 -1.08 9.47 5.49
CA TYR A 116 -1.14 10.90 5.22
C TYR A 116 -1.69 11.06 3.82
N VAL A 117 -2.82 11.75 3.71
CA VAL A 117 -3.52 11.94 2.45
C VAL A 117 -3.73 13.42 2.14
N GLU A 118 -3.73 13.74 0.86
CA GLU A 118 -4.15 15.05 0.37
C GLU A 118 -5.51 14.94 -0.28
N VAL A 119 -6.42 15.80 0.19
CA VAL A 119 -7.82 15.88 -0.22
C VAL A 119 -7.97 17.14 -1.06
N PRO A 120 -8.16 17.02 -2.38
CA PRO A 120 -8.27 18.20 -3.23
C PRO A 120 -9.58 18.97 -2.98
N PHE A 121 -9.48 20.30 -2.85
CA PHE A 121 -10.61 21.23 -2.72
C PHE A 121 -10.41 22.44 -3.61
N GLY A 122 -11.17 22.57 -4.68
CA GLY A 122 -11.06 23.70 -5.61
C GLY A 122 -9.63 23.83 -6.15
N THR A 123 -8.95 24.95 -5.83
CA THR A 123 -7.56 25.19 -6.23
C THR A 123 -6.53 24.82 -5.16
N GLY A 124 -6.95 24.27 -4.03
CA GLY A 124 -6.10 23.87 -2.91
C GLY A 124 -6.29 22.40 -2.53
N ALA A 125 -5.56 21.98 -1.50
CA ALA A 125 -5.70 20.66 -0.91
C ALA A 125 -5.78 20.76 0.62
N GLY A 126 -6.71 20.05 1.21
CA GLY A 126 -6.72 19.73 2.63
C GLY A 126 -5.80 18.55 2.93
N ARG A 127 -5.40 18.43 4.18
CA ARG A 127 -4.54 17.33 4.65
C ARG A 127 -5.25 16.57 5.74
N GLU A 128 -5.16 15.25 5.68
CA GLU A 128 -5.75 14.38 6.68
C GLU A 128 -4.79 13.24 7.03
N ILE A 129 -4.89 12.75 8.27
CA ILE A 129 -4.14 11.59 8.74
C ILE A 129 -5.13 10.55 9.27
N PRO A 130 -5.81 9.80 8.39
CA PRO A 130 -6.68 8.71 8.82
C PRO A 130 -5.91 7.61 9.52
N GLU A 131 -6.50 7.06 10.58
CA GLU A 131 -6.03 5.82 11.17
C GLU A 131 -6.34 4.65 10.24
N VAL A 132 -5.38 3.74 10.12
CA VAL A 132 -5.52 2.50 9.36
C VAL A 132 -5.35 1.31 10.30
N GLN A 133 -6.31 0.41 10.27
CA GLN A 133 -6.28 -0.82 11.06
C GLN A 133 -6.22 -2.02 10.11
N ALA A 134 -5.45 -3.04 10.47
CA ALA A 134 -5.34 -4.28 9.73
C ALA A 134 -5.91 -5.44 10.56
N VAL A 135 -6.84 -6.19 10.00
CA VAL A 135 -7.46 -7.35 10.62
C VAL A 135 -7.47 -8.55 9.68
N ALA A 136 -7.50 -9.75 10.23
CA ALA A 136 -7.65 -10.97 9.43
C ALA A 136 -9.07 -11.07 8.87
N GLY A 137 -9.17 -11.22 7.57
CA GLY A 137 -10.41 -11.41 6.82
C GLY A 137 -10.68 -12.85 6.40
N PRO A 138 -11.86 -13.14 5.84
CA PRO A 138 -12.13 -14.41 5.21
C PRO A 138 -11.13 -14.73 4.10
N SER A 139 -10.74 -15.99 4.00
CA SER A 139 -9.74 -16.47 3.02
C SER A 139 -10.40 -17.40 1.99
N PRO A 140 -11.12 -16.88 1.00
CA PRO A 140 -11.87 -17.69 0.05
C PRO A 140 -10.96 -18.61 -0.78
N ASN A 141 -9.72 -18.19 -1.03
CA ASN A 141 -8.74 -18.94 -1.81
C ASN A 141 -7.73 -19.70 -0.94
N GLY A 142 -7.92 -19.73 0.39
CA GLY A 142 -6.99 -20.35 1.32
C GLY A 142 -5.74 -19.50 1.66
N ASN A 143 -5.55 -18.37 1.00
CA ASN A 143 -4.48 -17.43 1.28
C ASN A 143 -4.86 -16.52 2.45
N LEU A 144 -3.88 -16.03 3.19
CA LEU A 144 -4.13 -15.03 4.23
C LEU A 144 -4.69 -13.75 3.61
N THR A 145 -5.87 -13.36 4.04
CA THR A 145 -6.50 -12.10 3.66
C THR A 145 -6.40 -11.10 4.80
N VAL A 146 -5.88 -9.92 4.49
CA VAL A 146 -5.83 -8.77 5.39
C VAL A 146 -6.92 -7.80 4.98
N LEU A 147 -7.84 -7.49 5.87
CA LEU A 147 -8.78 -6.40 5.69
C LEU A 147 -8.17 -5.15 6.29
N PHE A 148 -8.12 -4.10 5.52
CA PHE A 148 -7.75 -2.76 5.95
C PHE A 148 -9.02 -1.95 6.23
N TYR A 149 -9.02 -1.25 7.35
CA TYR A 149 -10.06 -0.30 7.71
C TYR A 149 -9.41 1.06 7.91
N ALA A 150 -9.76 2.01 7.07
CA ALA A 150 -9.33 3.39 7.20
C ALA A 150 -10.49 4.27 7.66
N ASN A 151 -10.23 5.14 8.62
CA ASN A 151 -11.22 6.04 9.21
C ASN A 151 -10.72 7.47 9.14
N GLY A 152 -11.20 8.21 8.15
CA GLY A 152 -11.01 9.64 7.99
C GLY A 152 -12.11 10.40 8.68
N LEU A 153 -11.78 11.54 9.29
CA LEU A 153 -12.73 12.36 10.06
C LEU A 153 -12.87 13.79 9.53
N SER A 154 -11.77 14.36 9.03
CA SER A 154 -11.72 15.74 8.59
C SER A 154 -10.52 15.99 7.69
N PRO A 155 -10.64 16.63 6.53
CA PRO A 155 -11.80 17.37 6.05
C PRO A 155 -12.89 16.49 5.41
N VAL A 156 -12.63 15.20 5.13
CA VAL A 156 -13.60 14.27 4.57
C VAL A 156 -13.89 13.15 5.56
N SER A 157 -15.11 13.08 6.05
CA SER A 157 -15.55 11.95 6.86
C SER A 157 -15.77 10.74 5.94
N ALA A 158 -14.79 9.83 5.89
CA ALA A 158 -14.84 8.63 5.07
C ALA A 158 -14.38 7.41 5.86
N GLN A 159 -15.18 6.37 5.82
CA GLN A 159 -14.81 5.05 6.34
C GLN A 159 -14.76 4.08 5.19
N LEU A 160 -13.61 3.44 5.01
CA LEU A 160 -13.46 2.45 3.95
C LEU A 160 -12.86 1.15 4.48
N THR A 161 -13.31 0.06 3.86
CA THR A 161 -12.77 -1.27 4.09
C THR A 161 -12.39 -1.87 2.75
N PHE A 162 -11.16 -2.36 2.64
CA PHE A 162 -10.66 -3.04 1.46
C PHE A 162 -9.76 -4.20 1.86
N ALA A 163 -9.50 -5.10 0.93
CA ALA A 163 -8.75 -6.32 1.19
C ALA A 163 -7.42 -6.34 0.46
N GLY A 164 -6.41 -6.94 1.12
CA GLY A 164 -5.19 -7.40 0.50
C GLY A 164 -5.04 -8.91 0.70
N GLU A 165 -4.55 -9.61 -0.29
CA GLU A 165 -4.29 -11.04 -0.24
C GLU A 165 -2.79 -11.31 -0.21
N VAL A 166 -2.34 -12.16 0.72
CA VAL A 166 -0.94 -12.59 0.80
C VAL A 166 -0.74 -13.78 -0.12
N LEU A 167 -0.13 -13.53 -1.26
CA LEU A 167 0.13 -14.50 -2.31
C LEU A 167 1.59 -15.00 -2.26
N PRO A 168 1.89 -16.21 -2.75
CA PRO A 168 3.26 -16.64 -2.98
C PRO A 168 3.96 -15.72 -3.99
N ALA A 169 5.24 -15.40 -3.74
CA ALA A 169 6.10 -14.71 -4.67
C ALA A 169 7.34 -15.54 -4.98
N SER A 170 8.01 -15.26 -6.09
CA SER A 170 9.17 -16.02 -6.55
C SER A 170 10.51 -15.33 -6.28
N GLY A 171 11.61 -16.09 -6.40
CA GLY A 171 12.97 -15.58 -6.30
C GLY A 171 13.38 -15.19 -4.88
N ARG A 172 13.91 -13.98 -4.73
CA ARG A 172 14.35 -13.45 -3.43
C ARG A 172 13.20 -13.04 -2.50
N PHE A 173 12.00 -12.97 -3.04
CA PHE A 173 10.77 -12.72 -2.31
C PHE A 173 10.03 -14.03 -2.10
N GLY A 174 9.43 -14.26 -0.94
CA GLY A 174 8.65 -15.47 -0.65
C GLY A 174 7.15 -15.23 -0.71
N SER A 175 6.73 -14.00 -0.52
CA SER A 175 5.33 -13.59 -0.55
C SER A 175 5.18 -12.17 -1.02
N GLN A 176 3.95 -11.85 -1.46
CA GLN A 176 3.52 -10.49 -1.76
C GLN A 176 2.14 -10.25 -1.17
N LEU A 177 1.91 -9.07 -0.66
CA LEU A 177 0.59 -8.56 -0.31
C LEU A 177 0.06 -7.78 -1.50
N ALA A 178 -0.88 -8.36 -2.22
CA ALA A 178 -1.55 -7.72 -3.36
C ALA A 178 -2.81 -7.00 -2.87
N THR A 179 -2.92 -5.72 -3.11
CA THR A 179 -3.99 -4.87 -2.59
C THR A 179 -4.54 -3.96 -3.67
N ILE A 180 -5.86 -3.98 -3.85
CA ILE A 180 -6.57 -2.97 -4.62
C ILE A 180 -7.04 -1.89 -3.65
N VAL A 181 -6.65 -0.65 -3.92
CA VAL A 181 -6.99 0.52 -3.10
C VAL A 181 -8.21 1.19 -3.70
N PRO A 182 -9.33 1.30 -2.98
CA PRO A 182 -10.51 1.99 -3.48
C PRO A 182 -10.27 3.49 -3.56
N LEU A 183 -10.77 4.10 -4.63
CA LEU A 183 -10.76 5.54 -4.78
C LEU A 183 -11.76 6.19 -3.82
N VAL A 184 -11.38 7.32 -3.25
CA VAL A 184 -12.21 8.11 -2.33
C VAL A 184 -12.40 9.49 -2.91
N THR A 185 -13.61 9.78 -3.39
CA THR A 185 -13.94 11.08 -3.94
C THR A 185 -14.17 12.09 -2.82
N SER A 186 -13.49 13.23 -2.88
CA SER A 186 -13.56 14.27 -1.85
C SER A 186 -14.95 14.90 -1.74
N VAL A 187 -15.61 15.12 -2.87
CA VAL A 187 -16.98 15.61 -3.02
C VAL A 187 -17.63 14.94 -4.23
N PRO A 188 -18.96 14.80 -4.30
CA PRO A 188 -19.63 14.21 -5.45
C PRO A 188 -19.17 14.85 -6.78
N GLY A 189 -18.60 14.06 -7.68
CA GLY A 189 -18.05 14.54 -8.96
C GLY A 189 -16.74 15.32 -8.87
N GLY A 190 -16.13 15.38 -7.70
CA GLY A 190 -14.81 15.98 -7.47
C GLY A 190 -13.67 15.01 -7.72
N PRO A 191 -12.42 15.49 -7.58
CA PRO A 191 -11.23 14.63 -7.69
C PRO A 191 -11.10 13.70 -6.48
N ASP A 192 -10.42 12.59 -6.70
CA ASP A 192 -10.16 11.60 -5.67
C ASP A 192 -8.98 11.99 -4.76
N VAL A 193 -8.97 11.41 -3.58
CA VAL A 193 -7.95 11.63 -2.54
C VAL A 193 -6.64 10.94 -2.92
N SER A 194 -5.53 11.65 -2.75
CA SER A 194 -4.18 11.13 -2.98
C SER A 194 -3.53 10.64 -1.70
N ILE A 195 -2.99 9.43 -1.71
CA ILE A 195 -2.16 8.91 -0.62
C ILE A 195 -0.72 9.37 -0.84
N VAL A 196 -0.19 10.11 0.12
CA VAL A 196 1.18 10.64 0.08
C VAL A 196 2.14 9.78 0.90
N ARG A 197 1.70 9.33 2.08
CA ARG A 197 2.52 8.50 2.97
C ARG A 197 1.66 7.49 3.72
N VAL A 198 2.20 6.31 3.93
CA VAL A 198 1.64 5.31 4.85
C VAL A 198 2.73 4.85 5.80
N THR A 199 2.37 4.68 7.07
CA THR A 199 3.17 3.97 8.06
C THR A 199 2.31 2.89 8.68
N SER A 200 2.86 1.70 8.86
CA SER A 200 2.10 0.54 9.34
C SER A 200 2.98 -0.35 10.20
N THR A 201 2.38 -0.91 11.22
CA THR A 201 3.00 -1.88 12.15
C THR A 201 2.15 -3.13 12.15
N ILE A 202 2.72 -4.25 11.72
CA ILE A 202 2.06 -5.55 11.62
C ILE A 202 2.79 -6.55 12.52
N GLY A 203 2.07 -7.19 13.42
CA GLY A 203 2.61 -8.23 14.30
C GLY A 203 2.22 -8.04 15.77
N PRO A 204 2.67 -8.95 16.64
CA PRO A 204 2.10 -9.15 17.97
C PRO A 204 2.53 -8.14 19.03
N SER A 205 3.59 -7.37 18.88
CA SER A 205 4.21 -6.62 19.99
C SER A 205 3.30 -5.58 20.65
N HIS A 206 2.24 -5.16 19.97
CA HIS A 206 1.26 -4.20 20.49
C HIS A 206 -0.16 -4.76 20.51
N LEU A 207 -0.32 -6.09 20.34
CA LEU A 207 -1.62 -6.75 20.27
C LEU A 207 -1.75 -7.73 21.46
N THR A 208 -2.90 -7.70 22.11
CA THR A 208 -3.27 -8.69 23.11
C THR A 208 -4.40 -9.53 22.56
N TYR A 209 -4.17 -10.85 22.50
CA TYR A 209 -5.18 -11.83 22.14
C TYR A 209 -5.67 -12.55 23.38
N TYR A 210 -6.81 -13.23 23.24
CA TYR A 210 -7.46 -13.93 24.35
C TYR A 210 -7.73 -15.37 23.99
N LYS A 211 -7.51 -16.28 24.94
CA LYS A 211 -7.86 -17.70 24.85
C LYS A 211 -8.62 -18.15 26.08
N HIS A 212 -9.49 -19.15 25.91
CA HIS A 212 -10.10 -19.79 27.03
C HIS A 212 -9.13 -20.78 27.69
N ALA A 213 -8.88 -20.61 28.99
CA ALA A 213 -8.10 -21.52 29.80
C ALA A 213 -8.78 -21.68 31.17
N HIS A 214 -9.06 -22.93 31.58
CA HIS A 214 -9.76 -23.23 32.83
C HIS A 214 -11.09 -22.46 33.03
N GLY A 215 -11.87 -22.30 31.95
CA GLY A 215 -13.15 -21.60 31.98
C GLY A 215 -13.06 -20.05 32.02
N GLN A 216 -11.85 -19.49 32.01
CA GLN A 216 -11.62 -18.03 32.00
C GLN A 216 -11.00 -17.57 30.70
N LEU A 217 -11.25 -16.30 30.36
CA LEU A 217 -10.62 -15.66 29.22
C LEU A 217 -9.25 -15.09 29.67
N VAL A 218 -8.17 -15.68 29.16
CA VAL A 218 -6.79 -15.33 29.53
C VAL A 218 -6.10 -14.63 28.37
N PRO A 219 -5.45 -13.48 28.62
CA PRO A 219 -4.68 -12.78 27.60
C PRO A 219 -3.41 -13.56 27.24
N PHE A 220 -2.99 -13.45 25.97
CA PHE A 220 -1.71 -13.96 25.48
C PHE A 220 -1.18 -13.11 24.32
N HIS A 221 0.13 -13.21 24.05
CA HIS A 221 0.74 -12.58 22.88
C HIS A 221 1.01 -13.65 21.82
N PRO A 222 0.41 -13.52 20.63
CA PRO A 222 0.61 -14.47 19.55
C PRO A 222 2.04 -14.37 19.00
N ARG A 223 2.56 -15.45 18.43
CA ARG A 223 3.87 -15.41 17.77
C ARG A 223 3.84 -14.66 16.42
N GLY A 224 2.77 -14.78 15.68
CA GLY A 224 2.48 -14.02 14.48
C GLY A 224 3.48 -14.22 13.33
N VAL A 225 4.15 -13.16 12.98
CA VAL A 225 5.16 -13.13 11.91
C VAL A 225 6.52 -13.46 12.50
N SER A 226 7.35 -14.20 11.77
CA SER A 226 8.73 -14.49 12.18
C SER A 226 9.74 -14.02 11.14
N VAL A 227 10.87 -13.50 11.61
CA VAL A 227 12.03 -13.21 10.77
C VAL A 227 12.51 -14.52 10.13
N PRO A 228 12.95 -14.53 8.85
CA PRO A 228 13.52 -15.73 8.26
C PRO A 228 14.64 -16.34 9.10
N GLU A 229 14.75 -17.68 9.12
CA GLU A 229 15.79 -18.39 9.88
C GLU A 229 17.21 -18.12 9.38
N ARG A 230 17.33 -17.71 8.13
CA ARG A 230 18.62 -17.40 7.48
C ARG A 230 18.57 -16.02 6.85
N CYS A 231 19.60 -15.23 7.11
CA CYS A 231 19.74 -13.96 6.43
C CYS A 231 20.39 -14.16 5.07
N PRO A 232 19.76 -13.71 3.98
CA PRO A 232 20.35 -13.78 2.66
C PRO A 232 21.53 -12.81 2.52
N HIS A 233 22.40 -13.06 1.53
CA HIS A 233 23.46 -12.12 1.21
C HIS A 233 22.89 -10.75 0.86
N GLY A 234 23.35 -9.72 1.56
CA GLY A 234 22.87 -8.35 1.40
C GLY A 234 21.69 -7.95 2.28
N GLY A 235 21.10 -8.87 3.08
CA GLY A 235 19.98 -8.57 3.97
C GLY A 235 18.61 -9.01 3.43
N PHE A 236 17.55 -8.63 4.11
CA PHE A 236 16.16 -9.00 3.80
C PHE A 236 15.55 -7.99 2.83
N PRO A 237 15.31 -8.36 1.56
CA PRO A 237 14.79 -7.43 0.55
C PRO A 237 13.28 -7.22 0.71
N PHE A 238 12.85 -5.97 0.63
CA PHE A 238 11.46 -5.57 0.44
C PHE A 238 11.34 -4.78 -0.87
N ALA A 239 10.22 -4.90 -1.55
CA ALA A 239 9.89 -4.08 -2.72
C ALA A 239 8.40 -3.79 -2.74
N ALA A 240 8.03 -2.66 -3.31
CA ALA A 240 6.64 -2.28 -3.52
C ALA A 240 6.45 -1.74 -4.93
N ASP A 241 5.40 -2.20 -5.59
CA ASP A 241 4.94 -1.66 -6.88
C ASP A 241 3.64 -0.90 -6.64
N PHE A 242 3.55 0.30 -7.19
CA PHE A 242 2.41 1.21 -7.03
C PHE A 242 1.82 1.51 -8.40
N SER A 243 0.49 1.42 -8.53
CA SER A 243 -0.24 1.85 -9.73
C SER A 243 -1.22 2.95 -9.39
N PHE A 244 -1.38 3.91 -10.29
CA PHE A 244 -2.16 5.11 -10.07
C PHE A 244 -3.36 5.18 -11.02
N GLN A 245 -4.32 6.06 -10.67
CA GLN A 245 -5.57 6.23 -11.40
C GLN A 245 -5.36 6.72 -12.84
N ASP A 246 -4.33 7.50 -13.08
CA ASP A 246 -3.97 8.01 -14.41
C ASP A 246 -3.26 6.98 -15.32
N GLY A 247 -3.07 5.75 -14.83
CA GLY A 247 -2.38 4.67 -15.53
C GLY A 247 -0.86 4.68 -15.38
N THR A 248 -0.29 5.63 -14.65
CA THR A 248 1.13 5.62 -14.32
C THR A 248 1.44 4.59 -13.23
N SER A 249 2.72 4.25 -13.08
CA SER A 249 3.19 3.35 -12.05
C SER A 249 4.61 3.70 -11.62
N THR A 250 4.95 3.35 -10.38
CA THR A 250 6.31 3.47 -9.86
C THR A 250 6.63 2.32 -8.92
N SER A 251 7.90 2.14 -8.57
CA SER A 251 8.31 1.11 -7.64
C SER A 251 9.37 1.61 -6.67
N ALA A 252 9.42 1.00 -5.49
CA ALA A 252 10.45 1.26 -4.51
C ALA A 252 10.96 -0.05 -3.92
N SER A 253 12.20 -0.03 -3.44
CA SER A 253 12.76 -1.18 -2.72
C SER A 253 13.64 -0.72 -1.57
N THR A 254 13.71 -1.57 -0.54
CA THR A 254 14.59 -1.37 0.60
C THR A 254 15.14 -2.71 1.08
N THR A 255 16.12 -2.68 1.94
CA THR A 255 16.73 -3.88 2.51
C THR A 255 16.93 -3.71 4.00
N VAL A 256 16.37 -4.61 4.78
CA VAL A 256 16.63 -4.68 6.22
C VAL A 256 17.92 -5.47 6.45
N SER A 257 18.85 -4.87 7.16
CA SER A 257 20.15 -5.49 7.46
C SER A 257 20.00 -6.78 8.28
N CYS A 258 20.94 -7.71 8.11
CA CYS A 258 21.02 -8.87 8.97
C CYS A 258 21.33 -8.49 10.41
N PRO A 259 20.73 -9.17 11.39
CA PRO A 259 21.11 -8.98 12.78
C PRO A 259 22.59 -9.32 13.00
N PRO A 260 23.27 -8.62 13.91
CA PRO A 260 24.68 -8.91 14.19
C PRO A 260 24.82 -10.35 14.71
N ARG A 261 25.83 -11.07 14.20
CA ARG A 261 26.15 -12.41 14.72
C ARG A 261 26.50 -12.28 16.20
N ARG A 262 25.68 -12.84 17.09
CA ARG A 262 26.08 -12.97 18.49
C ARG A 262 27.38 -13.78 18.53
N ARG A 263 28.48 -13.14 18.91
CA ARG A 263 29.70 -13.88 19.24
C ARG A 263 29.36 -14.77 20.45
N ARG A 264 29.42 -16.08 20.24
CA ARG A 264 29.34 -17.06 21.32
C ARG A 264 30.64 -17.01 22.10
#